data_7c4e5abfb444152717d343becdec0210
#
_entry.id   7c4e5abfb444152717d343becdec0210
#
_cell.length_a   1.000
_cell.length_b   1.000
_cell.length_c   1.000
_cell.angle_alpha   90.00
_cell.angle_beta   90.00
_cell.angle_gamma   90.00
#
_symmetry.space_group_name_H-M   'P 1'
#
loop_
_entity.id
_entity.type
_entity.pdbx_description
1 polymer ?
#
loop_
_entity_poly.entity_id
_entity_poly.type
_entity_poly.pdbx_seq_one_letter_code
_entity_poly.pdbx_strand_id
1 'polypeptide(L)'
;MAEFFAEFKTYIVFLHVISAVVWVGGMIAIKFAAHQSFMQIESPAHRLERIAHTLKRLFTIVVPFVIILLVTAIMTIKGYSLSQSEFSVMAHVKEGIWAVMAINLFVMIQRRNRAVNLLNEGDMVGAKFSLELIGKYMVPVNIILGIVAIFLGTTLSNSL
;
A
#
# COMPACT_ATOMS: atom_id res chain seq x y z
N MET A 1 19.47 -20.97 -1.88
CA MET A 1 18.46 -19.96 -1.46
C MET A 1 18.30 -19.96 0.06
N ALA A 2 18.19 -21.13 0.72
CA ALA A 2 18.11 -21.24 2.18
C ALA A 2 19.35 -20.70 2.90
N GLU A 3 20.55 -21.03 2.44
CA GLU A 3 21.82 -20.51 2.99
C GLU A 3 21.92 -18.99 2.88
N PHE A 4 21.60 -18.42 1.70
CA PHE A 4 21.55 -16.98 1.50
C PHE A 4 20.54 -16.30 2.43
N PHE A 5 19.35 -16.90 2.59
CA PHE A 5 18.35 -16.39 3.51
C PHE A 5 18.85 -16.43 4.97
N ALA A 6 19.50 -17.51 5.39
CA ALA A 6 20.02 -17.64 6.76
C ALA A 6 21.08 -16.56 7.07
N GLU A 7 21.98 -16.28 6.11
CA GLU A 7 23.02 -15.25 6.25
C GLU A 7 22.43 -13.84 6.31
N PHE A 8 21.43 -13.52 5.46
CA PHE A 8 20.87 -12.17 5.34
C PHE A 8 19.48 -12.01 6.00
N LYS A 9 19.03 -12.98 6.81
CA LYS A 9 17.70 -13.03 7.43
C LYS A 9 17.29 -11.70 8.07
N THR A 10 18.16 -11.13 8.89
CA THR A 10 17.88 -9.88 9.63
C THR A 10 17.59 -8.71 8.66
N TYR A 11 18.37 -8.58 7.60
CA TYR A 11 18.17 -7.52 6.61
C TYR A 11 16.91 -7.72 5.77
N ILE A 12 16.63 -8.97 5.37
CA ILE A 12 15.43 -9.32 4.59
C ILE A 12 14.17 -9.03 5.41
N VAL A 13 14.14 -9.46 6.67
CA VAL A 13 13.01 -9.21 7.57
C VAL A 13 12.86 -7.71 7.85
N PHE A 14 13.96 -7.00 8.09
CA PHE A 14 13.92 -5.54 8.28
C PHE A 14 13.35 -4.82 7.06
N LEU A 15 13.83 -5.14 5.84
CA LEU A 15 13.31 -4.55 4.61
C LEU A 15 11.83 -4.89 4.39
N HIS A 16 11.41 -6.09 4.75
CA HIS A 16 10.00 -6.49 4.70
C HIS A 16 9.13 -5.63 5.62
N VAL A 17 9.54 -5.50 6.88
CA VAL A 17 8.79 -4.74 7.89
C VAL A 17 8.73 -3.26 7.53
N ILE A 18 9.87 -2.64 7.19
CA ILE A 18 9.89 -1.21 6.84
C ILE A 18 9.05 -0.92 5.60
N SER A 19 9.01 -1.85 4.63
CA SER A 19 8.16 -1.71 3.44
C SER A 19 6.68 -1.73 3.78
N ALA A 20 6.25 -2.61 4.69
CA ALA A 20 4.89 -2.65 5.19
C ALA A 20 4.53 -1.35 5.95
N VAL A 21 5.44 -0.86 6.79
CA VAL A 21 5.26 0.40 7.55
C VAL A 21 5.12 1.59 6.61
N VAL A 22 5.97 1.70 5.58
CA VAL A 22 5.90 2.81 4.61
C VAL A 22 4.59 2.76 3.82
N TRP A 23 4.16 1.59 3.38
CA TRP A 23 2.91 1.46 2.61
C TRP A 23 1.68 1.77 3.47
N VAL A 24 1.49 1.06 4.57
CA VAL A 24 0.30 1.21 5.43
C VAL A 24 0.32 2.55 6.15
N GLY A 25 1.47 2.96 6.70
CA GLY A 25 1.65 4.24 7.37
C GLY A 25 1.43 5.43 6.43
N GLY A 26 1.90 5.35 5.17
CA GLY A 26 1.64 6.35 4.14
C GLY A 26 0.15 6.50 3.84
N MET A 27 -0.60 5.39 3.75
CA MET A 27 -2.06 5.43 3.56
C MET A 27 -2.78 6.04 4.77
N ILE A 28 -2.34 5.73 5.99
CA ILE A 28 -2.87 6.32 7.23
C ILE A 28 -2.60 7.83 7.25
N ALA A 29 -1.36 8.24 6.97
CA ALA A 29 -0.97 9.64 6.98
C ALA A 29 -1.79 10.48 5.99
N ILE A 30 -2.01 9.99 4.77
CA ILE A 30 -2.80 10.73 3.78
C ILE A 30 -4.29 10.79 4.17
N LYS A 31 -4.82 9.71 4.76
CA LYS A 31 -6.24 9.65 5.16
C LYS A 31 -6.56 10.57 6.33
N PHE A 32 -5.73 10.57 7.36
CA PHE A 32 -6.06 11.24 8.62
C PHE A 32 -5.38 12.61 8.78
N ALA A 33 -4.15 12.77 8.32
CA ALA A 33 -3.44 14.04 8.44
C ALA A 33 -3.63 14.95 7.21
N ALA A 34 -3.29 14.45 6.01
CA ALA A 34 -3.31 15.29 4.83
C ALA A 34 -4.73 15.69 4.40
N HIS A 35 -5.72 14.80 4.56
CA HIS A 35 -7.10 15.08 4.15
C HIS A 35 -7.68 16.31 4.86
N GLN A 36 -7.45 16.46 6.17
CA GLN A 36 -7.93 17.61 6.93
C GLN A 36 -7.30 18.92 6.44
N SER A 37 -6.01 18.91 6.12
CA SER A 37 -5.31 20.07 5.57
C SER A 37 -5.84 20.48 4.19
N PHE A 38 -6.20 19.52 3.35
CA PHE A 38 -6.80 19.83 2.05
C PHE A 38 -8.17 20.50 2.16
N MET A 39 -8.97 20.14 3.16
CA MET A 39 -10.30 20.72 3.37
C MET A 39 -10.25 22.21 3.74
N GLN A 40 -9.11 22.72 4.20
CA GLN A 40 -8.89 24.15 4.51
C GLN A 40 -8.60 24.99 3.25
N ILE A 41 -8.37 24.37 2.09
CA ILE A 41 -8.15 25.10 0.83
C ILE A 41 -9.50 25.56 0.30
N GLU A 42 -9.71 26.87 0.24
CA GLU A 42 -10.98 27.47 -0.17
C GLU A 42 -11.34 27.16 -1.63
N SER A 43 -10.36 27.32 -2.56
CA SER A 43 -10.58 27.07 -3.98
C SER A 43 -10.73 25.57 -4.28
N PRO A 44 -11.90 25.11 -4.78
CA PRO A 44 -12.12 23.71 -5.12
C PRO A 44 -11.12 23.18 -6.16
N ALA A 45 -10.77 23.98 -7.17
CA ALA A 45 -9.79 23.60 -8.19
C ALA A 45 -8.42 23.33 -7.59
N HIS A 46 -7.89 24.28 -6.83
CA HIS A 46 -6.59 24.13 -6.17
C HIS A 46 -6.59 22.98 -5.17
N ARG A 47 -7.71 22.74 -4.49
CA ARG A 47 -7.85 21.60 -3.57
C ARG A 47 -7.68 20.28 -4.30
N LEU A 48 -8.38 20.08 -5.42
CA LEU A 48 -8.28 18.84 -6.21
C LEU A 48 -6.89 18.65 -6.81
N GLU A 49 -6.26 19.70 -7.31
CA GLU A 49 -4.87 19.68 -7.79
C GLU A 49 -3.90 19.25 -6.69
N ARG A 50 -4.03 19.83 -5.48
CA ARG A 50 -3.19 19.49 -4.34
C ARG A 50 -3.36 18.04 -3.90
N ILE A 51 -4.60 17.55 -3.84
CA ILE A 51 -4.89 16.13 -3.55
C ILE A 51 -4.21 15.24 -4.60
N ALA A 52 -4.42 15.52 -5.89
CA ALA A 52 -3.85 14.73 -6.97
C ALA A 52 -2.31 14.74 -6.95
N HIS A 53 -1.69 15.88 -6.67
CA HIS A 53 -0.24 16.01 -6.56
C HIS A 53 0.33 15.24 -5.36
N THR A 54 -0.31 15.34 -4.19
CA THR A 54 0.12 14.63 -2.99
C THR A 54 0.00 13.12 -3.16
N LEU A 55 -1.10 12.64 -3.78
CA LEU A 55 -1.27 11.23 -4.13
C LEU A 55 -0.17 10.74 -5.08
N LYS A 56 0.23 11.55 -6.08
CA LYS A 56 1.35 11.20 -6.96
C LYS A 56 2.63 10.95 -6.16
N ARG A 57 2.99 11.90 -5.28
CA ARG A 57 4.19 11.77 -4.45
C ARG A 57 4.13 10.55 -3.55
N LEU A 58 2.99 10.32 -2.89
CA LEU A 58 2.79 9.13 -2.07
C LEU A 58 3.01 7.85 -2.88
N PHE A 59 2.36 7.72 -4.03
CA PHE A 59 2.49 6.53 -4.87
C PHE A 59 3.91 6.33 -5.40
N THR A 60 4.62 7.41 -5.74
CA THR A 60 6.03 7.35 -6.15
C THR A 60 6.93 6.78 -5.04
N ILE A 61 6.62 7.10 -3.78
CA ILE A 61 7.35 6.55 -2.62
C ILE A 61 6.92 5.10 -2.36
N VAL A 62 5.61 4.83 -2.36
CA VAL A 62 5.06 3.53 -1.95
C VAL A 62 5.37 2.40 -2.94
N VAL A 63 5.31 2.67 -4.26
CA VAL A 63 5.49 1.63 -5.29
C VAL A 63 6.80 0.85 -5.15
N PRO A 64 7.98 1.48 -4.98
CA PRO A 64 9.22 0.75 -4.72
C PRO A 64 9.15 -0.17 -3.50
N PHE A 65 8.53 0.30 -2.42
CA PHE A 65 8.38 -0.51 -1.20
C PHE A 65 7.40 -1.68 -1.38
N VAL A 66 6.36 -1.53 -2.20
CA VAL A 66 5.47 -2.65 -2.57
C VAL A 66 6.24 -3.75 -3.30
N ILE A 67 7.18 -3.38 -4.18
CA ILE A 67 8.04 -4.34 -4.90
C ILE A 67 9.02 -5.01 -3.91
N ILE A 68 9.67 -4.24 -3.05
CA ILE A 68 10.57 -4.77 -2.02
C ILE A 68 9.81 -5.73 -1.09
N LEU A 69 8.58 -5.37 -0.70
CA LEU A 69 7.73 -6.21 0.14
C LEU A 69 7.44 -7.57 -0.53
N LEU A 70 7.15 -7.57 -1.82
CA LEU A 70 6.93 -8.81 -2.58
C LEU A 70 8.18 -9.68 -2.63
N VAL A 71 9.33 -9.08 -3.00
CA VAL A 71 10.59 -9.81 -3.11
C VAL A 71 10.98 -10.44 -1.76
N THR A 72 10.90 -9.65 -0.69
CA THR A 72 11.24 -10.12 0.66
C THR A 72 10.23 -11.15 1.18
N ALA A 73 8.94 -11.06 0.82
CA ALA A 73 7.94 -12.08 1.14
C ALA A 73 8.30 -13.43 0.50
N ILE A 74 8.62 -13.44 -0.80
CA ILE A 74 9.02 -14.66 -1.52
C ILE A 74 10.28 -15.27 -0.90
N MET A 75 11.27 -14.44 -0.54
CA MET A 75 12.50 -14.90 0.12
C MET A 75 12.21 -15.52 1.50
N THR A 76 11.31 -14.92 2.26
CA THR A 76 10.91 -15.40 3.59
C THR A 76 10.16 -16.73 3.50
N ILE A 77 9.20 -16.85 2.57
CA ILE A 77 8.44 -18.10 2.37
C ILE A 77 9.36 -19.26 1.98
N LYS A 78 10.30 -19.03 1.07
CA LYS A 78 11.26 -20.03 0.64
C LYS A 78 12.31 -20.32 1.71
N GLY A 79 12.77 -19.31 2.44
CA GLY A 79 13.78 -19.43 3.47
C GLY A 79 13.31 -20.26 4.67
N TYR A 80 12.07 -20.09 5.10
CA TYR A 80 11.46 -20.88 6.17
C TYR A 80 10.74 -22.16 5.70
N SER A 81 10.75 -22.46 4.41
CA SER A 81 10.00 -23.60 3.81
C SER A 81 8.50 -23.58 4.19
N LEU A 82 7.91 -22.39 4.32
CA LEU A 82 6.53 -22.20 4.80
C LEU A 82 5.49 -22.89 3.90
N SER A 83 5.78 -23.06 2.61
CA SER A 83 4.88 -23.74 1.68
C SER A 83 4.65 -25.23 1.99
N GLN A 84 5.50 -25.84 2.82
CA GLN A 84 5.41 -27.24 3.24
C GLN A 84 5.08 -27.37 4.74
N SER A 85 4.85 -26.27 5.43
CA SER A 85 4.56 -26.24 6.87
C SER A 85 3.05 -26.17 7.16
N GLU A 86 2.69 -26.38 8.43
CA GLU A 86 1.31 -26.15 8.91
C GLU A 86 0.84 -24.73 8.71
N PHE A 87 1.78 -23.79 8.54
CA PHE A 87 1.51 -22.35 8.32
C PHE A 87 1.31 -21.98 6.84
N SER A 88 1.30 -22.92 5.92
CA SER A 88 1.13 -22.69 4.48
C SER A 88 -0.14 -21.90 4.15
N VAL A 89 -1.25 -22.20 4.82
CA VAL A 89 -2.53 -21.50 4.62
C VAL A 89 -2.40 -20.01 5.00
N MET A 90 -1.74 -19.69 6.12
CA MET A 90 -1.54 -18.31 6.57
C MET A 90 -0.62 -17.54 5.61
N ALA A 91 0.41 -18.19 5.06
CA ALA A 91 1.28 -17.61 4.06
C ALA A 91 0.48 -17.26 2.79
N HIS A 92 -0.34 -18.16 2.27
CA HIS A 92 -1.17 -17.91 1.08
C HIS A 92 -2.24 -16.84 1.31
N VAL A 93 -2.85 -16.77 2.50
CA VAL A 93 -3.77 -15.68 2.85
C VAL A 93 -3.06 -14.33 2.79
N LYS A 94 -1.84 -14.22 3.31
CA LYS A 94 -1.04 -12.98 3.23
C LYS A 94 -0.68 -12.60 1.80
N GLU A 95 -0.33 -13.58 0.95
CA GLU A 95 -0.08 -13.35 -0.49
C GLU A 95 -1.35 -12.82 -1.17
N GLY A 96 -2.51 -13.42 -0.89
CA GLY A 96 -3.80 -12.95 -1.39
C GLY A 96 -4.12 -11.52 -0.96
N ILE A 97 -3.91 -11.18 0.31
CA ILE A 97 -4.10 -9.81 0.83
C ILE A 97 -3.16 -8.84 0.08
N TRP A 98 -1.88 -9.19 -0.05
CA TRP A 98 -0.93 -8.36 -0.79
C TRP A 98 -1.38 -8.12 -2.24
N ALA A 99 -1.82 -9.18 -2.94
CA ALA A 99 -2.28 -9.07 -4.32
C ALA A 99 -3.50 -8.13 -4.44
N VAL A 100 -4.49 -8.26 -3.58
CA VAL A 100 -5.66 -7.36 -3.54
C VAL A 100 -5.25 -5.92 -3.27
N MET A 101 -4.36 -5.69 -2.30
CA MET A 101 -3.84 -4.35 -1.98
C MET A 101 -3.05 -3.75 -3.15
N ALA A 102 -2.24 -4.53 -3.85
CA ALA A 102 -1.44 -4.08 -4.99
C ALA A 102 -2.33 -3.75 -6.20
N ILE A 103 -3.34 -4.56 -6.50
CA ILE A 103 -4.35 -4.26 -7.53
C ILE A 103 -5.09 -2.97 -7.18
N ASN A 104 -5.52 -2.82 -5.94
CA ASN A 104 -6.20 -1.62 -5.48
C ASN A 104 -5.30 -0.37 -5.62
N LEU A 105 -4.01 -0.46 -5.27
CA LEU A 105 -3.03 0.61 -5.47
C LEU A 105 -2.88 0.96 -6.97
N PHE A 106 -2.80 -0.03 -7.84
CA PHE A 106 -2.73 0.19 -9.29
C PHE A 106 -3.98 0.94 -9.80
N VAL A 107 -5.17 0.54 -9.37
CA VAL A 107 -6.42 1.24 -9.73
C VAL A 107 -6.44 2.66 -9.16
N MET A 108 -5.93 2.88 -7.94
CA MET A 108 -5.79 4.23 -7.38
C MET A 108 -4.89 5.13 -8.25
N ILE A 109 -3.77 4.61 -8.74
CA ILE A 109 -2.86 5.34 -9.65
C ILE A 109 -3.59 5.72 -10.93
N GLN A 110 -4.31 4.78 -11.55
CA GLN A 110 -5.09 5.05 -12.77
C GLN A 110 -6.18 6.12 -12.55
N ARG A 111 -6.94 6.01 -11.45
CA ARG A 111 -7.98 6.99 -11.10
C ARG A 111 -7.41 8.37 -10.83
N ARG A 112 -6.28 8.45 -10.15
CA ARG A 112 -5.57 9.71 -9.92
C ARG A 112 -5.14 10.33 -11.25
N ASN A 113 -4.58 9.55 -12.18
CA ASN A 113 -4.18 10.06 -13.49
C ASN A 113 -5.38 10.53 -14.30
N ARG A 114 -6.49 9.78 -14.27
CA ARG A 114 -7.76 10.20 -14.87
C ARG A 114 -8.26 11.52 -14.30
N ALA A 115 -8.20 11.69 -12.98
CA ALA A 115 -8.62 12.95 -12.34
C ALA A 115 -7.81 14.14 -12.82
N VAL A 116 -6.50 13.98 -13.05
CA VAL A 116 -5.65 15.06 -13.61
C VAL A 116 -6.04 15.40 -15.02
N ASN A 117 -6.33 14.42 -15.88
CA ASN A 117 -6.80 14.68 -17.24
C ASN A 117 -8.13 15.44 -17.24
N LEU A 118 -9.09 15.02 -16.40
CA LEU A 118 -10.37 15.70 -16.25
C LEU A 118 -10.21 17.15 -15.75
N LEU A 119 -9.26 17.40 -14.81
CA LEU A 119 -8.95 18.77 -14.38
C LEU A 119 -8.42 19.63 -15.54
N ASN A 120 -7.56 19.07 -16.39
CA ASN A 120 -7.03 19.78 -17.56
C ASN A 120 -8.12 20.06 -18.61
N GLU A 121 -9.13 19.22 -18.71
CA GLU A 121 -10.30 19.37 -19.58
C GLU A 121 -11.39 20.31 -18.99
N GLY A 122 -11.21 20.75 -17.73
CA GLY A 122 -12.18 21.59 -17.03
C GLY A 122 -13.33 20.83 -16.37
N ASP A 123 -13.35 19.50 -16.42
CA ASP A 123 -14.35 18.65 -15.73
C ASP A 123 -14.01 18.47 -14.25
N MET A 124 -14.37 19.47 -13.46
CA MET A 124 -14.18 19.48 -11.99
C MET A 124 -15.01 18.40 -11.29
N VAL A 125 -16.18 18.06 -11.83
CA VAL A 125 -17.09 17.09 -11.20
C VAL A 125 -16.54 15.68 -11.37
N GLY A 126 -16.13 15.30 -12.56
CA GLY A 126 -15.51 14.01 -12.83
C GLY A 126 -14.19 13.81 -12.08
N ALA A 127 -13.36 14.87 -12.01
CA ALA A 127 -12.11 14.86 -11.25
C ALA A 127 -12.35 14.65 -9.77
N LYS A 128 -13.30 15.40 -9.18
CA LYS A 128 -13.72 15.25 -7.78
C LYS A 128 -14.19 13.83 -7.49
N PHE A 129 -15.07 13.29 -8.30
CA PHE A 129 -15.60 11.93 -8.13
C PHE A 129 -14.47 10.89 -8.14
N SER A 130 -13.51 11.00 -9.07
CA SER A 130 -12.37 10.08 -9.16
C SER A 130 -11.48 10.10 -7.92
N LEU A 131 -11.20 11.30 -7.37
CA LEU A 131 -10.38 11.47 -6.16
C LEU A 131 -11.13 11.08 -4.88
N GLU A 132 -12.42 11.35 -4.80
CA GLU A 132 -13.25 10.94 -3.66
C GLU A 132 -13.32 9.42 -3.51
N LEU A 133 -13.43 8.67 -4.61
CA LEU A 133 -13.39 7.20 -4.56
C LEU A 133 -12.09 6.68 -3.96
N ILE A 134 -10.95 7.30 -4.30
CA ILE A 134 -9.65 6.95 -3.72
C ILE A 134 -9.69 7.17 -2.21
N GLY A 135 -10.05 8.38 -1.77
CA GLY A 135 -9.99 8.77 -0.35
C GLY A 135 -11.05 8.10 0.51
N LYS A 136 -12.26 7.86 -0.03
CA LYS A 136 -13.40 7.35 0.74
C LYS A 136 -13.40 5.84 0.89
N TYR A 137 -12.97 5.11 -0.16
CA TYR A 137 -13.08 3.65 -0.19
C TYR A 137 -11.72 2.96 -0.35
N MET A 138 -10.91 3.34 -1.33
CA MET A 138 -9.74 2.57 -1.72
C MET A 138 -8.59 2.66 -0.70
N VAL A 139 -8.34 3.85 -0.16
CA VAL A 139 -7.34 4.06 0.89
C VAL A 139 -7.73 3.32 2.18
N PRO A 140 -8.97 3.44 2.73
CA PRO A 140 -9.38 2.65 3.88
C PRO A 140 -9.28 1.14 3.69
N VAL A 141 -9.62 0.62 2.52
CA VAL A 141 -9.47 -0.82 2.21
C VAL A 141 -8.01 -1.25 2.35
N ASN A 142 -7.06 -0.49 1.78
CA ASN A 142 -5.64 -0.81 1.95
C ASN A 142 -5.16 -0.69 3.40
N ILE A 143 -5.68 0.26 4.17
CA ILE A 143 -5.33 0.38 5.60
C ILE A 143 -5.80 -0.86 6.36
N ILE A 144 -7.06 -1.26 6.21
CA ILE A 144 -7.63 -2.41 6.93
C ILE A 144 -6.88 -3.70 6.54
N LEU A 145 -6.74 -3.96 5.25
CA LEU A 145 -6.03 -5.15 4.76
C LEU A 145 -4.56 -5.16 5.20
N GLY A 146 -3.90 -3.99 5.21
CA GLY A 146 -2.53 -3.87 5.66
C GLY A 146 -2.37 -4.16 7.14
N ILE A 147 -3.27 -3.67 8.00
CA ILE A 147 -3.28 -3.97 9.44
C ILE A 147 -3.50 -5.47 9.67
N VAL A 148 -4.44 -6.10 8.95
CA VAL A 148 -4.67 -7.55 9.02
C VAL A 148 -3.42 -8.32 8.59
N ALA A 149 -2.77 -7.92 7.50
CA ALA A 149 -1.54 -8.56 7.02
C ALA A 149 -0.38 -8.45 8.02
N ILE A 150 -0.24 -7.30 8.70
CA ILE A 150 0.76 -7.09 9.76
C ILE A 150 0.44 -8.00 10.95
N PHE A 151 -0.82 -8.06 11.40
CA PHE A 151 -1.24 -8.92 12.49
C PHE A 151 -0.95 -10.41 12.20
N LEU A 152 -1.34 -10.90 11.02
CA LEU A 152 -1.02 -12.27 10.58
C LEU A 152 0.50 -12.51 10.51
N GLY A 153 1.27 -11.47 10.14
CA GLY A 153 2.73 -11.56 10.10
C GLY A 153 3.36 -11.72 11.48
N THR A 154 2.88 -10.97 12.47
CA THR A 154 3.37 -11.08 13.85
C THR A 154 2.99 -12.42 14.47
N THR A 155 1.78 -12.91 14.24
CA THR A 155 1.33 -14.23 14.70
C THR A 155 2.22 -15.34 14.13
N LEU A 156 2.48 -15.31 12.82
CA LEU A 156 3.35 -16.28 12.15
C LEU A 156 4.79 -16.24 12.69
N SER A 157 5.32 -15.04 12.93
CA SER A 157 6.69 -14.87 13.45
C SER A 157 6.85 -15.42 14.87
N ASN A 158 5.81 -15.39 15.70
CA ASN A 158 5.85 -15.92 17.05
C ASN A 158 5.72 -17.46 17.10
N SER A 159 5.33 -18.08 15.99
CA SER A 159 5.11 -19.53 15.88
C SER A 159 6.28 -20.25 15.18
N LEU A 160 7.26 -19.50 14.64
CA LEU A 160 8.49 -19.98 13.98
C LEU A 160 9.68 -19.90 14.91
#